data_46cc3caaa31d8cddf85ad169c8117cfd
#
_entry.id   46cc3caaa31d8cddf85ad169c8117cfd
#
_cell.length_a   1.000
_cell.length_b   1.000
_cell.length_c   1.000
_cell.angle_alpha   90.00
_cell.angle_beta   90.00
_cell.angle_gamma   90.00
#
_symmetry.space_group_name_H-M   'P 1'
#
loop_
_entity.id
_entity.type
_entity.pdbx_description
1 polymer ?
#
loop_
_entity_poly.entity_id
_entity_poly.type
_entity_poly.pdbx_seq_one_letter_code
_entity_poly.pdbx_strand_id
1 'polypeptide(L)'
;MHGYLSLVLHAHLPFVRHPEHEKPLEEAWLFEAITETYVPLLQIMEGWAHDGMETRLTLTLSPTLCAMLLDPLLQDRYERHLRGLIELAEKEIHRTHWDRAFHELAWMYHHRFTTLRDTYLAHGRNLVGAFRKLQDRGQLEIITTAATHALLPLFANHPPAIRAQILVARDHYRSCFGRDSRGIWLPECAYFEGVEDFLQDANLRWFIMDTHGLLNAQPRPRYGVFAPIYTPKGIAAFGRDLDSSRQVWSKQEGYPGDARYRDFYRDIGFDLDFDYVKAHLPSPDQRGFTGLKYFRITGRLPDKQPYQRAVALNAAAEHAGHFLNARLTQIKKLAGIMDRPPLVLAPYDAELFGHWWYEGPEFLDYFVRKTYYDQKTFLLITPEDYLRLHPTNQIARPGASSWGEEGYYRVWLNEKNEWIYPHLQVAQERMTELARRFLDPPPLIQRALRQAARELLLAQSSDWPFILRTGTSPDYARQRVKDHLLRFIALYDQLKKKKVDEKWLREVESRDNLFPEINCAYWA
;
A
#
# COMPACT_ATOMS: atom_id res chain seq x y z
N MET A 1 28.35 -13.71 -10.42
CA MET A 1 27.15 -12.89 -10.20
C MET A 1 27.11 -11.81 -11.26
N HIS A 2 25.96 -11.63 -11.96
CA HIS A 2 25.84 -10.72 -13.11
C HIS A 2 25.05 -9.45 -12.79
N GLY A 3 24.21 -9.45 -11.75
CA GLY A 3 23.42 -8.28 -11.40
C GLY A 3 22.49 -8.53 -10.22
N TYR A 4 21.45 -7.69 -10.10
CA TYR A 4 20.55 -7.66 -8.97
C TYR A 4 19.11 -7.51 -9.41
N LEU A 5 18.20 -8.02 -8.58
CA LEU A 5 16.77 -7.76 -8.65
C LEU A 5 16.32 -7.16 -7.32
N SER A 6 15.53 -6.08 -7.36
CA SER A 6 14.89 -5.51 -6.19
C SER A 6 13.37 -5.63 -6.34
N LEU A 7 12.75 -6.39 -5.46
CA LEU A 7 11.29 -6.43 -5.31
C LEU A 7 10.87 -5.39 -4.28
N VAL A 8 9.96 -4.52 -4.66
CA VAL A 8 9.40 -3.49 -3.77
C VAL A 8 7.89 -3.67 -3.74
N LEU A 9 7.36 -3.93 -2.55
CA LEU A 9 5.93 -4.05 -2.31
C LEU A 9 5.41 -2.79 -1.62
N HIS A 10 4.40 -2.15 -2.17
CA HIS A 10 3.78 -0.96 -1.62
C HIS A 10 2.47 -1.32 -0.94
N ALA A 11 2.44 -1.32 0.38
CA ALA A 11 1.25 -1.58 1.18
C ALA A 11 0.62 -0.25 1.63
N HIS A 12 -0.57 0.03 1.10
CA HIS A 12 -1.30 1.27 1.38
C HIS A 12 -2.80 1.08 1.27
N LEU A 13 -3.52 1.70 2.22
CA LEU A 13 -4.97 1.89 2.18
C LEU A 13 -5.32 3.29 2.68
N PRO A 14 -6.43 3.89 2.19
CA PRO A 14 -6.97 5.11 2.76
C PRO A 14 -7.36 4.90 4.23
N PHE A 15 -7.40 5.97 5.00
CA PHE A 15 -7.82 5.88 6.40
C PHE A 15 -9.33 5.65 6.50
N VAL A 16 -9.75 4.42 6.82
CA VAL A 16 -11.14 3.93 6.83
C VAL A 16 -11.63 3.55 8.23
N ARG A 17 -11.37 4.39 9.21
CA ARG A 17 -11.83 4.20 10.59
C ARG A 17 -13.13 4.96 10.84
N HIS A 18 -14.20 4.24 11.29
CA HIS A 18 -15.54 4.77 11.50
C HIS A 18 -16.12 4.36 12.86
N PRO A 19 -15.67 4.97 13.97
CA PRO A 19 -16.14 4.59 15.31
C PRO A 19 -17.62 4.88 15.54
N GLU A 20 -18.22 5.78 14.74
CA GLU A 20 -19.64 6.13 14.78
C GLU A 20 -20.58 5.05 14.20
N HIS A 21 -20.03 4.08 13.48
CA HIS A 21 -20.80 2.97 12.90
C HIS A 21 -20.32 1.64 13.48
N GLU A 22 -21.23 0.71 13.71
CA GLU A 22 -20.88 -0.61 14.23
C GLU A 22 -20.21 -1.50 13.18
N LYS A 23 -20.73 -1.49 11.95
CA LYS A 23 -20.22 -2.26 10.79
C LYS A 23 -20.13 -1.36 9.55
N PRO A 24 -19.15 -0.45 9.47
CA PRO A 24 -18.98 0.35 8.27
C PRO A 24 -18.39 -0.52 7.14
N LEU A 25 -18.94 -0.33 5.94
CA LEU A 25 -18.60 -1.13 4.77
C LEU A 25 -17.11 -1.00 4.39
N GLU A 26 -16.57 0.20 4.52
CA GLU A 26 -15.21 0.53 4.06
C GLU A 26 -14.11 -0.06 4.94
N GLU A 27 -14.40 -0.38 6.21
CA GLU A 27 -13.45 -1.10 7.06
C GLU A 27 -13.19 -2.54 6.54
N ALA A 28 -14.10 -3.08 5.73
CA ALA A 28 -13.88 -4.37 5.08
C ALA A 28 -12.66 -4.36 4.16
N TRP A 29 -12.33 -3.23 3.52
CA TRP A 29 -11.13 -3.12 2.70
C TRP A 29 -9.85 -3.41 3.49
N LEU A 30 -9.77 -2.88 4.71
CA LEU A 30 -8.65 -3.18 5.61
C LEU A 30 -8.65 -4.65 6.04
N PHE A 31 -9.82 -5.19 6.39
CA PHE A 31 -9.92 -6.57 6.88
C PHE A 31 -9.61 -7.59 5.79
N GLU A 32 -10.06 -7.35 4.57
CA GLU A 32 -9.71 -8.16 3.40
C GLU A 32 -8.20 -8.10 3.11
N ALA A 33 -7.60 -6.91 3.13
CA ALA A 33 -6.17 -6.76 2.89
C ALA A 33 -5.32 -7.44 3.99
N ILE A 34 -5.71 -7.36 5.26
CA ILE A 34 -5.03 -8.09 6.34
C ILE A 34 -5.13 -9.60 6.10
N THR A 35 -6.34 -10.09 5.78
CA THR A 35 -6.65 -11.52 5.63
C THR A 35 -5.99 -12.13 4.38
N GLU A 36 -6.04 -11.43 3.27
CA GLU A 36 -5.64 -11.96 1.97
C GLU A 36 -4.19 -11.63 1.61
N THR A 37 -3.65 -10.50 2.12
CA THR A 37 -2.31 -10.00 1.76
C THR A 37 -1.34 -9.93 2.95
N TYR A 38 -1.63 -9.11 3.97
CA TYR A 38 -0.57 -8.76 4.94
C TYR A 38 -0.17 -9.91 5.85
N VAL A 39 -1.12 -10.68 6.38
CA VAL A 39 -0.78 -11.87 7.18
C VAL A 39 -0.16 -12.97 6.31
N PRO A 40 -0.69 -13.32 5.11
CA PRO A 40 -0.01 -14.25 4.21
C PRO A 40 1.40 -13.84 3.81
N LEU A 41 1.65 -12.56 3.50
CA LEU A 41 3.01 -12.07 3.21
C LEU A 41 3.93 -12.21 4.43
N LEU A 42 3.43 -11.89 5.62
CA LEU A 42 4.19 -12.08 6.86
C LEU A 42 4.57 -13.56 7.05
N GLN A 43 3.62 -14.49 6.83
CA GLN A 43 3.85 -15.93 6.97
C GLN A 43 4.96 -16.45 6.03
N ILE A 44 4.94 -16.05 4.75
CA ILE A 44 5.98 -16.48 3.81
C ILE A 44 7.35 -15.90 4.17
N MET A 45 7.41 -14.62 4.58
CA MET A 45 8.66 -13.97 4.99
C MET A 45 9.23 -14.59 6.28
N GLU A 46 8.37 -14.96 7.24
CA GLU A 46 8.79 -15.71 8.42
C GLU A 46 9.26 -17.12 8.06
N GLY A 47 8.63 -17.76 7.07
CA GLY A 47 9.08 -19.03 6.51
C GLY A 47 10.49 -18.95 5.96
N TRP A 48 10.83 -17.90 5.19
CA TRP A 48 12.21 -17.69 4.71
C TRP A 48 13.19 -17.50 5.86
N ALA A 49 12.77 -16.76 6.89
CA ALA A 49 13.58 -16.56 8.09
C ALA A 49 13.86 -17.86 8.84
N HIS A 50 12.81 -18.69 8.99
CA HIS A 50 12.90 -20.00 9.64
C HIS A 50 13.86 -20.94 8.88
N ASP A 51 13.80 -20.92 7.55
CA ASP A 51 14.63 -21.74 6.68
C ASP A 51 16.06 -21.18 6.51
N GLY A 52 16.42 -20.11 7.22
CA GLY A 52 17.75 -19.49 7.20
C GLY A 52 18.11 -18.84 5.86
N MET A 53 17.10 -18.44 5.06
CA MET A 53 17.34 -17.81 3.77
C MET A 53 17.74 -16.35 3.94
N GLU A 54 18.88 -15.97 3.42
CA GLU A 54 19.36 -14.58 3.37
C GLU A 54 18.74 -13.83 2.18
N THR A 55 17.45 -13.57 2.26
CA THR A 55 16.71 -12.83 1.22
C THR A 55 16.38 -11.43 1.69
N ARG A 56 16.33 -10.48 0.76
CA ARG A 56 15.99 -9.09 1.09
C ARG A 56 14.94 -8.55 0.13
N LEU A 57 13.86 -8.04 0.71
CA LEU A 57 12.79 -7.33 0.01
C LEU A 57 12.65 -5.92 0.59
N THR A 58 12.04 -5.04 -0.17
CA THR A 58 11.59 -3.73 0.31
C THR A 58 10.06 -3.73 0.44
N LEU A 59 9.55 -3.26 1.58
CA LEU A 59 8.13 -3.09 1.83
C LEU A 59 7.86 -1.64 2.23
N THR A 60 6.97 -0.97 1.52
CA THR A 60 6.40 0.29 2.01
C THR A 60 5.22 -0.06 2.92
N LEU A 61 5.24 0.46 4.14
CA LEU A 61 4.06 0.48 5.00
C LEU A 61 3.63 1.93 5.15
N SER A 62 2.50 2.31 4.53
CA SER A 62 2.03 3.69 4.58
C SER A 62 1.67 4.11 6.01
N PRO A 63 1.87 5.38 6.38
CA PRO A 63 1.56 5.84 7.73
C PRO A 63 0.08 5.68 8.10
N THR A 64 -0.86 5.85 7.15
CA THR A 64 -2.29 5.58 7.37
C THR A 64 -2.54 4.10 7.67
N LEU A 65 -1.92 3.20 6.91
CA LEU A 65 -2.02 1.76 7.16
C LEU A 65 -1.44 1.38 8.52
N CYS A 66 -0.25 1.86 8.87
CA CYS A 66 0.34 1.62 10.19
C CYS A 66 -0.57 2.12 11.32
N ALA A 67 -1.16 3.31 11.18
CA ALA A 67 -2.09 3.86 12.17
C ALA A 67 -3.33 2.95 12.34
N MET A 68 -3.89 2.44 11.25
CA MET A 68 -5.04 1.52 11.31
C MET A 68 -4.68 0.15 11.88
N LEU A 69 -3.54 -0.42 11.51
CA LEU A 69 -3.07 -1.72 12.04
C LEU A 69 -2.75 -1.68 13.55
N LEU A 70 -2.45 -0.51 14.08
CA LEU A 70 -2.18 -0.29 15.51
C LEU A 70 -3.42 0.19 16.29
N ASP A 71 -4.54 0.51 15.62
CA ASP A 71 -5.74 1.02 16.28
C ASP A 71 -6.51 -0.10 17.01
N PRO A 72 -6.73 0.01 18.35
CA PRO A 72 -7.38 -1.05 19.12
C PRO A 72 -8.80 -1.37 18.65
N LEU A 73 -9.58 -0.35 18.21
CA LEU A 73 -10.93 -0.56 17.71
C LEU A 73 -10.93 -1.42 16.44
N LEU A 74 -10.02 -1.11 15.49
CA LEU A 74 -9.91 -1.86 14.25
C LEU A 74 -9.34 -3.28 14.50
N GLN A 75 -8.42 -3.44 15.45
CA GLN A 75 -7.93 -4.75 15.88
C GLN A 75 -9.04 -5.63 16.46
N ASP A 76 -9.89 -5.08 17.33
CA ASP A 76 -11.03 -5.80 17.91
C ASP A 76 -12.08 -6.16 16.85
N ARG A 77 -12.31 -5.27 15.89
CA ARG A 77 -13.23 -5.50 14.75
C ARG A 77 -12.68 -6.54 13.79
N TYR A 78 -11.38 -6.51 13.50
CA TYR A 78 -10.74 -7.50 12.65
C TYR A 78 -10.78 -8.90 13.28
N GLU A 79 -10.54 -9.03 14.58
CA GLU A 79 -10.67 -10.33 15.28
C GLU A 79 -12.09 -10.87 15.20
N ARG A 80 -13.11 -10.01 15.35
CA ARG A 80 -14.52 -10.40 15.14
C ARG A 80 -14.79 -10.83 13.70
N HIS A 81 -14.23 -10.11 12.73
CA HIS A 81 -14.33 -10.45 11.30
C HIS A 81 -13.76 -11.85 11.03
N LEU A 82 -12.53 -12.14 11.49
CA LEU A 82 -11.93 -13.47 11.35
C LEU A 82 -12.77 -14.59 12.00
N ARG A 83 -13.34 -14.33 13.16
CA ARG A 83 -14.25 -15.28 13.81
C ARG A 83 -15.48 -15.55 12.94
N GLY A 84 -16.08 -14.51 12.37
CA GLY A 84 -17.20 -14.63 11.44
C GLY A 84 -16.86 -15.40 10.17
N LEU A 85 -15.63 -15.25 9.63
CA LEU A 85 -15.14 -16.04 8.49
C LEU A 85 -15.00 -17.53 8.84
N ILE A 86 -14.49 -17.85 10.02
CA ILE A 86 -14.35 -19.24 10.48
C ILE A 86 -15.74 -19.88 10.67
N GLU A 87 -16.66 -19.17 11.33
CA GLU A 87 -18.05 -19.63 11.54
C GLU A 87 -18.77 -19.86 10.19
N LEU A 88 -18.56 -18.98 9.22
CA LEU A 88 -19.13 -19.16 7.88
C LEU A 88 -18.51 -20.37 7.18
N ALA A 89 -17.20 -20.56 7.28
CA ALA A 89 -16.53 -21.73 6.71
C ALA A 89 -17.01 -23.05 7.34
N GLU A 90 -17.28 -23.06 8.65
CA GLU A 90 -17.90 -24.21 9.34
C GLU A 90 -19.29 -24.51 8.80
N LYS A 91 -20.13 -23.50 8.61
CA LYS A 91 -21.45 -23.66 7.99
C LYS A 91 -21.32 -24.23 6.56
N GLU A 92 -20.36 -23.74 5.81
CA GLU A 92 -20.10 -24.18 4.43
C GLU A 92 -19.62 -25.64 4.36
N ILE A 93 -18.82 -26.11 5.33
CA ILE A 93 -18.47 -27.54 5.47
C ILE A 93 -19.73 -28.39 5.58
N HIS A 94 -20.72 -27.99 6.39
CA HIS A 94 -21.98 -28.71 6.51
C HIS A 94 -22.84 -28.62 5.24
N ARG A 95 -22.99 -27.41 4.67
CA ARG A 95 -23.79 -27.19 3.46
C ARG A 95 -23.28 -27.98 2.26
N THR A 96 -21.96 -28.04 2.09
CA THR A 96 -21.30 -28.65 0.92
C THR A 96 -21.00 -30.14 1.10
N HIS A 97 -21.46 -30.78 2.17
CA HIS A 97 -21.11 -32.16 2.54
C HIS A 97 -21.23 -33.18 1.38
N TRP A 98 -22.25 -33.01 0.54
CA TRP A 98 -22.51 -33.91 -0.59
C TRP A 98 -21.90 -33.43 -1.93
N ASP A 99 -21.28 -32.25 -1.96
CA ASP A 99 -20.57 -31.70 -3.11
C ASP A 99 -19.07 -31.72 -2.82
N ARG A 100 -18.41 -32.79 -3.26
CA ARG A 100 -17.00 -33.02 -2.96
C ARG A 100 -16.10 -31.84 -3.31
N ALA A 101 -16.30 -31.19 -4.47
CA ALA A 101 -15.44 -30.10 -4.94
C ALA A 101 -15.55 -28.89 -4.01
N PHE A 102 -16.75 -28.51 -3.64
CA PHE A 102 -16.96 -27.38 -2.74
C PHE A 102 -16.68 -27.72 -1.26
N HIS A 103 -16.89 -28.98 -0.88
CA HIS A 103 -16.56 -29.45 0.47
C HIS A 103 -15.06 -29.37 0.78
N GLU A 104 -14.21 -29.78 -0.18
CA GLU A 104 -12.75 -29.64 -0.08
C GLU A 104 -12.34 -28.16 0.04
N LEU A 105 -13.00 -27.26 -0.68
CA LEU A 105 -12.76 -25.81 -0.60
C LEU A 105 -13.24 -25.22 0.72
N ALA A 106 -14.38 -25.64 1.24
CA ALA A 106 -14.87 -25.19 2.55
C ALA A 106 -13.87 -25.54 3.67
N TRP A 107 -13.31 -26.76 3.66
CA TRP A 107 -12.24 -27.16 4.56
C TRP A 107 -10.95 -26.35 4.36
N MET A 108 -10.57 -26.08 3.11
CA MET A 108 -9.42 -25.22 2.79
C MET A 108 -9.56 -23.83 3.41
N TYR A 109 -10.74 -23.18 3.26
CA TYR A 109 -11.01 -21.87 3.84
C TYR A 109 -11.02 -21.91 5.37
N HIS A 110 -11.67 -22.90 5.98
CA HIS A 110 -11.69 -23.06 7.43
C HIS A 110 -10.27 -23.16 8.00
N HIS A 111 -9.44 -24.02 7.41
CA HIS A 111 -8.04 -24.17 7.84
C HIS A 111 -7.25 -22.87 7.63
N ARG A 112 -7.40 -22.20 6.47
CA ARG A 112 -6.71 -20.95 6.18
C ARG A 112 -7.08 -19.85 7.18
N PHE A 113 -8.36 -19.62 7.42
CA PHE A 113 -8.81 -18.57 8.35
C PHE A 113 -8.39 -18.86 9.80
N THR A 114 -8.41 -20.12 10.22
CA THR A 114 -7.91 -20.54 11.53
C THR A 114 -6.41 -20.24 11.65
N THR A 115 -5.61 -20.63 10.66
CA THR A 115 -4.17 -20.37 10.64
C THR A 115 -3.85 -18.86 10.63
N LEU A 116 -4.60 -18.06 9.85
CA LEU A 116 -4.44 -16.59 9.83
C LEU A 116 -4.75 -15.97 11.19
N ARG A 117 -5.85 -16.41 11.85
CA ARG A 117 -6.19 -15.97 13.20
C ARG A 117 -5.07 -16.31 14.20
N ASP A 118 -4.59 -17.53 14.16
CA ASP A 118 -3.57 -17.98 15.08
C ASP A 118 -2.24 -17.23 14.89
N THR A 119 -1.87 -16.96 13.64
CA THR A 119 -0.72 -16.08 13.32
C THR A 119 -0.93 -14.66 13.84
N TYR A 120 -2.09 -14.07 13.59
CA TYR A 120 -2.41 -12.71 14.04
C TYR A 120 -2.35 -12.57 15.56
N LEU A 121 -2.92 -13.56 16.29
CA LEU A 121 -2.89 -13.60 17.76
C LEU A 121 -1.49 -13.89 18.31
N ALA A 122 -0.70 -14.75 17.67
CA ALA A 122 0.69 -15.03 18.06
C ALA A 122 1.58 -13.77 18.00
N HIS A 123 1.27 -12.84 17.11
CA HIS A 123 1.91 -11.50 17.06
C HIS A 123 1.28 -10.47 18.00
N GLY A 124 0.37 -10.87 18.89
CA GLY A 124 -0.33 -9.95 19.79
C GLY A 124 -1.16 -8.91 19.06
N ARG A 125 -1.69 -9.26 17.88
CA ARG A 125 -2.46 -8.38 16.97
C ARG A 125 -1.66 -7.20 16.39
N ASN A 126 -0.33 -7.17 16.57
CA ASN A 126 0.55 -6.09 16.17
C ASN A 126 1.36 -6.46 14.91
N LEU A 127 0.75 -6.33 13.74
CA LEU A 127 1.41 -6.62 12.45
C LEU A 127 2.57 -5.66 12.16
N VAL A 128 2.46 -4.39 12.56
CA VAL A 128 3.56 -3.42 12.41
C VAL A 128 4.79 -3.90 13.16
N GLY A 129 4.62 -4.36 14.41
CA GLY A 129 5.69 -4.95 15.22
C GLY A 129 6.23 -6.26 14.64
N ALA A 130 5.38 -7.08 13.99
CA ALA A 130 5.79 -8.30 13.31
C ALA A 130 6.71 -8.00 12.11
N PHE A 131 6.33 -7.08 11.23
CA PHE A 131 7.18 -6.64 10.11
C PHE A 131 8.47 -5.95 10.59
N ARG A 132 8.40 -5.16 11.68
CA ARG A 132 9.59 -4.58 12.29
C ARG A 132 10.61 -5.64 12.71
N LYS A 133 10.18 -6.77 13.28
CA LYS A 133 11.08 -7.88 13.64
C LYS A 133 11.83 -8.44 12.43
N LEU A 134 11.18 -8.55 11.26
CA LEU A 134 11.84 -8.96 10.01
C LEU A 134 12.87 -7.92 9.54
N GLN A 135 12.54 -6.63 9.68
CA GLN A 135 13.50 -5.56 9.40
C GLN A 135 14.70 -5.59 10.35
N ASP A 136 14.48 -5.80 11.65
CA ASP A 136 15.54 -5.89 12.66
C ASP A 136 16.49 -7.07 12.40
N ARG A 137 15.98 -8.15 11.80
CA ARG A 137 16.75 -9.31 11.34
C ARG A 137 17.48 -9.09 10.00
N GLY A 138 17.22 -7.96 9.33
CA GLY A 138 17.83 -7.63 8.04
C GLY A 138 17.21 -8.31 6.82
N GLN A 139 16.07 -8.98 6.95
CA GLN A 139 15.38 -9.66 5.85
C GLN A 139 14.45 -8.74 5.07
N LEU A 140 14.02 -7.66 5.69
CA LEU A 140 13.11 -6.70 5.12
C LEU A 140 13.69 -5.30 5.28
N GLU A 141 13.59 -4.47 4.25
CA GLU A 141 13.73 -3.03 4.34
C GLU A 141 12.35 -2.41 4.32
N ILE A 142 11.94 -1.77 5.42
CA ILE A 142 10.68 -1.03 5.45
C ILE A 142 10.96 0.41 5.10
N ILE A 143 10.18 0.98 4.17
CA ILE A 143 10.23 2.39 3.79
C ILE A 143 8.88 3.07 4.03
N THR A 144 8.89 4.40 3.99
CA THR A 144 7.67 5.21 4.16
C THR A 144 7.11 5.70 2.82
N THR A 145 5.97 6.37 2.89
CA THR A 145 5.40 7.22 1.84
C THR A 145 4.96 8.54 2.46
N ALA A 146 4.26 9.43 1.74
CA ALA A 146 3.70 10.65 2.33
C ALA A 146 2.64 10.31 3.40
N ALA A 147 2.44 11.18 4.39
CA ALA A 147 1.64 10.92 5.60
C ALA A 147 0.25 10.33 5.32
N THR A 148 -0.47 10.88 4.35
CA THR A 148 -1.77 10.39 3.90
C THR A 148 -1.80 10.07 2.41
N HIS A 149 -0.65 9.70 1.87
CA HIS A 149 -0.50 9.35 0.45
C HIS A 149 -0.96 10.46 -0.51
N ALA A 150 -0.69 11.73 -0.17
CA ALA A 150 -1.04 12.86 -1.02
C ALA A 150 -0.24 12.88 -2.32
N LEU A 151 -0.88 13.19 -3.45
CA LEU A 151 -0.18 13.33 -4.74
C LEU A 151 0.62 14.64 -4.76
N LEU A 152 1.86 14.58 -4.29
CA LEU A 152 2.71 15.74 -3.98
C LEU A 152 2.83 16.77 -5.13
N PRO A 153 2.95 16.37 -6.42
CA PRO A 153 3.05 17.33 -7.51
C PRO A 153 1.88 18.34 -7.60
N LEU A 154 0.67 17.93 -7.20
CA LEU A 154 -0.50 18.81 -7.22
C LEU A 154 -0.51 19.85 -6.08
N PHE A 155 0.46 19.78 -5.18
CA PHE A 155 0.68 20.74 -4.08
C PHE A 155 1.97 21.54 -4.25
N ALA A 156 2.64 21.47 -5.40
CA ALA A 156 3.91 22.15 -5.66
C ALA A 156 3.85 23.69 -5.49
N ASN A 157 2.66 24.28 -5.67
CA ASN A 157 2.40 25.71 -5.42
C ASN A 157 2.30 26.06 -3.91
N HIS A 158 2.28 25.07 -3.00
CA HIS A 158 2.20 25.29 -1.56
C HIS A 158 3.24 24.43 -0.80
N PRO A 159 4.53 24.77 -0.83
CA PRO A 159 5.62 24.01 -0.22
C PRO A 159 5.40 23.55 1.23
N PRO A 160 4.78 24.35 2.14
CA PRO A 160 4.52 23.90 3.51
C PRO A 160 3.63 22.65 3.58
N ALA A 161 2.69 22.45 2.66
CA ALA A 161 1.85 21.27 2.65
C ALA A 161 2.64 20.00 2.29
N ILE A 162 3.56 20.09 1.33
CA ILE A 162 4.45 18.99 0.94
C ILE A 162 5.39 18.65 2.09
N ARG A 163 6.02 19.69 2.70
CA ARG A 163 6.90 19.52 3.85
C ARG A 163 6.20 18.79 4.99
N ALA A 164 4.99 19.17 5.30
CA ALA A 164 4.19 18.54 6.35
C ALA A 164 3.87 17.08 6.03
N GLN A 165 3.44 16.75 4.80
CA GLN A 165 3.19 15.38 4.36
C GLN A 165 4.42 14.49 4.54
N ILE A 166 5.61 14.99 4.25
CA ILE A 166 6.86 14.22 4.34
C ILE A 166 7.37 14.12 5.79
N LEU A 167 7.36 15.22 6.54
CA LEU A 167 7.89 15.23 7.90
C LEU A 167 6.99 14.50 8.90
N VAL A 168 5.65 14.58 8.75
CA VAL A 168 4.72 13.79 9.55
C VAL A 168 4.89 12.29 9.26
N ALA A 169 5.08 11.91 8.00
CA ALA A 169 5.38 10.53 7.64
C ALA A 169 6.69 10.03 8.27
N ARG A 170 7.75 10.83 8.23
CA ARG A 170 9.02 10.52 8.88
C ARG A 170 8.85 10.27 10.38
N ASP A 171 8.15 11.16 11.06
CA ASP A 171 7.98 11.07 12.52
C ASP A 171 7.12 9.86 12.90
N HIS A 172 6.07 9.60 12.12
CA HIS A 172 5.24 8.41 12.32
C HIS A 172 6.05 7.13 12.07
N TYR A 173 6.87 7.09 11.01
CA TYR A 173 7.77 5.95 10.75
C TYR A 173 8.72 5.72 11.94
N ARG A 174 9.33 6.78 12.49
CA ARG A 174 10.19 6.68 13.69
C ARG A 174 9.44 6.10 14.88
N SER A 175 8.20 6.50 15.11
CA SER A 175 7.39 5.97 16.20
C SER A 175 7.07 4.48 16.03
N CYS A 176 6.81 4.02 14.81
CA CYS A 176 6.50 2.63 14.50
C CYS A 176 7.74 1.72 14.52
N PHE A 177 8.87 2.19 13.97
CA PHE A 177 10.03 1.34 13.68
C PHE A 177 11.28 1.67 14.48
N GLY A 178 11.29 2.76 15.26
CA GLY A 178 12.40 3.15 16.13
C GLY A 178 13.69 3.58 15.39
N ARG A 179 13.58 3.89 14.09
CA ARG A 179 14.69 4.30 13.21
C ARG A 179 14.18 5.21 12.10
N ASP A 180 15.09 5.81 11.33
CA ASP A 180 14.74 6.58 10.13
C ASP A 180 14.51 5.67 8.92
N SER A 181 13.50 5.99 8.11
CA SER A 181 13.40 5.46 6.75
C SER A 181 14.51 6.04 5.89
N ARG A 182 15.14 5.24 5.05
CA ARG A 182 16.11 5.71 4.05
C ARG A 182 15.47 6.01 2.72
N GLY A 183 14.45 5.24 2.35
CA GLY A 183 13.71 5.39 1.11
C GLY A 183 12.31 5.93 1.32
N ILE A 184 11.73 6.44 0.25
CA ILE A 184 10.33 6.82 0.17
C ILE A 184 9.70 6.27 -1.12
N TRP A 185 8.52 5.70 -0.99
CA TRP A 185 7.62 5.54 -2.10
C TRP A 185 6.90 6.87 -2.32
N LEU A 186 7.29 7.61 -3.36
CA LEU A 186 6.51 8.80 -3.74
C LEU A 186 5.09 8.33 -4.09
N PRO A 187 4.03 8.92 -3.49
CA PRO A 187 2.67 8.55 -3.83
C PRO A 187 2.46 8.48 -5.35
N GLU A 188 1.98 7.33 -5.85
CA GLU A 188 1.75 7.05 -7.26
C GLU A 188 3.01 7.12 -8.15
N CYS A 189 4.20 6.90 -7.57
CA CYS A 189 5.49 7.14 -8.22
C CYS A 189 5.59 8.54 -8.85
N ALA A 190 4.83 9.50 -8.29
CA ALA A 190 4.70 10.84 -8.86
C ALA A 190 5.86 11.74 -8.45
N TYR A 191 6.66 12.10 -9.44
CA TYR A 191 7.81 12.97 -9.28
C TYR A 191 7.56 14.35 -9.92
N PHE A 192 8.06 15.40 -9.26
CA PHE A 192 8.21 16.74 -9.80
C PHE A 192 9.54 17.34 -9.33
N GLU A 193 10.13 18.22 -10.12
CA GLU A 193 11.40 18.88 -9.79
C GLU A 193 11.25 19.75 -8.52
N GLY A 194 12.13 19.55 -7.55
CA GLY A 194 12.12 20.26 -6.25
C GLY A 194 11.58 19.43 -5.08
N VAL A 195 10.99 18.25 -5.32
CA VAL A 195 10.59 17.36 -4.22
C VAL A 195 11.79 16.95 -3.34
N GLU A 196 12.97 16.94 -3.92
CA GLU A 196 14.22 16.52 -3.28
C GLU A 196 14.60 17.40 -2.07
N ASP A 197 14.24 18.67 -2.08
CA ASP A 197 14.52 19.58 -0.95
C ASP A 197 13.79 19.09 0.31
N PHE A 198 12.54 18.66 0.17
CA PHE A 198 11.75 18.11 1.27
C PHE A 198 12.25 16.71 1.69
N LEU A 199 12.75 15.92 0.73
CA LEU A 199 13.34 14.61 1.04
C LEU A 199 14.64 14.76 1.83
N GLN A 200 15.48 15.74 1.50
CA GLN A 200 16.68 16.07 2.27
C GLN A 200 16.34 16.49 3.70
N ASP A 201 15.36 17.37 3.87
CA ASP A 201 14.88 17.83 5.19
C ASP A 201 14.42 16.66 6.08
N ALA A 202 13.88 15.62 5.46
CA ALA A 202 13.45 14.40 6.13
C ALA A 202 14.56 13.34 6.28
N ASN A 203 15.78 13.58 5.80
CA ASN A 203 16.88 12.60 5.73
C ASN A 203 16.57 11.35 4.90
N LEU A 204 15.68 11.49 3.90
CA LEU A 204 15.39 10.45 2.92
C LEU A 204 16.44 10.49 1.80
N ARG A 205 16.93 9.34 1.38
CA ARG A 205 18.10 9.18 0.51
C ARG A 205 17.76 8.74 -0.91
N TRP A 206 16.60 8.13 -1.08
CA TRP A 206 16.20 7.60 -2.36
C TRP A 206 14.67 7.48 -2.50
N PHE A 207 14.21 7.47 -3.74
CA PHE A 207 12.81 7.27 -4.09
C PHE A 207 12.66 6.43 -5.37
N ILE A 208 11.45 5.95 -5.59
CA ILE A 208 11.05 5.20 -6.79
C ILE A 208 10.20 6.09 -7.67
N MET A 209 10.42 6.00 -9.00
CA MET A 209 9.66 6.73 -9.99
C MET A 209 9.36 5.86 -11.22
N ASP A 210 8.44 6.32 -12.07
CA ASP A 210 8.11 5.59 -13.29
C ASP A 210 9.24 5.65 -14.33
N THR A 211 9.26 4.66 -15.20
CA THR A 211 10.25 4.42 -16.25
C THR A 211 10.56 5.66 -17.09
N HIS A 212 9.52 6.31 -17.63
CA HIS A 212 9.68 7.44 -18.56
C HIS A 212 10.25 8.68 -17.87
N GLY A 213 9.91 8.90 -16.60
CA GLY A 213 10.48 10.02 -15.84
C GLY A 213 11.98 9.90 -15.68
N LEU A 214 12.50 8.68 -15.45
CA LEU A 214 13.93 8.42 -15.40
C LEU A 214 14.57 8.49 -16.80
N LEU A 215 13.98 7.85 -17.81
CA LEU A 215 14.53 7.83 -19.17
C LEU A 215 14.60 9.23 -19.82
N ASN A 216 13.73 10.15 -19.41
CA ASN A 216 13.72 11.54 -19.86
C ASN A 216 14.60 12.48 -19.02
N ALA A 217 15.37 11.93 -18.06
CA ALA A 217 16.27 12.74 -17.24
C ALA A 217 17.38 13.41 -18.09
N GLN A 218 17.84 14.58 -17.62
CA GLN A 218 18.87 15.38 -18.27
C GLN A 218 20.11 15.55 -17.37
N PRO A 219 21.29 15.13 -17.81
CA PRO A 219 21.60 14.39 -19.05
C PRO A 219 20.98 12.99 -19.05
N ARG A 220 20.77 12.42 -20.23
CA ARG A 220 20.13 11.10 -20.38
C ARG A 220 20.89 10.02 -19.60
N PRO A 221 20.18 9.17 -18.84
CA PRO A 221 20.82 8.10 -18.06
C PRO A 221 21.54 7.08 -18.94
N ARG A 222 22.82 6.84 -18.62
CA ARG A 222 23.70 5.93 -19.38
C ARG A 222 23.17 4.48 -19.39
N TYR A 223 22.55 4.06 -18.29
CA TYR A 223 22.07 2.68 -18.08
C TYR A 223 20.54 2.56 -18.12
N GLY A 224 19.85 3.56 -18.65
CA GLY A 224 18.39 3.59 -18.64
C GLY A 224 17.85 3.49 -17.20
N VAL A 225 16.94 2.54 -16.94
CA VAL A 225 16.36 2.27 -15.61
C VAL A 225 17.14 1.23 -14.79
N PHE A 226 18.20 0.66 -15.36
CA PHE A 226 18.92 -0.47 -14.75
C PHE A 226 20.08 -0.07 -13.83
N ALA A 227 20.20 1.20 -13.52
CA ALA A 227 20.96 1.76 -12.42
C ALA A 227 20.28 3.08 -11.98
N PRO A 228 20.36 3.43 -10.69
CA PRO A 228 19.83 4.71 -10.23
C PRO A 228 20.64 5.89 -10.78
N ILE A 229 20.05 7.06 -10.78
CA ILE A 229 20.75 8.34 -10.93
C ILE A 229 20.68 9.10 -9.60
N TYR A 230 21.64 9.97 -9.35
CA TYR A 230 21.49 10.99 -8.32
C TYR A 230 20.88 12.25 -8.94
N THR A 231 19.89 12.81 -8.26
CA THR A 231 19.43 14.16 -8.58
C THR A 231 20.53 15.17 -8.23
N PRO A 232 20.49 16.41 -8.74
CA PRO A 232 21.46 17.45 -8.37
C PRO A 232 21.55 17.71 -6.86
N LYS A 233 20.52 17.32 -6.12
CA LYS A 233 20.48 17.40 -4.64
C LYS A 233 21.05 16.15 -3.94
N GLY A 234 21.54 15.16 -4.69
CA GLY A 234 22.14 13.96 -4.14
C GLY A 234 21.15 12.89 -3.65
N ILE A 235 19.86 13.02 -3.98
CA ILE A 235 18.85 11.98 -3.73
C ILE A 235 18.87 10.99 -4.88
N ALA A 236 18.90 9.68 -4.59
CA ALA A 236 18.90 8.66 -5.63
C ALA A 236 17.48 8.41 -6.16
N ALA A 237 17.33 8.40 -7.49
CA ALA A 237 16.10 8.04 -8.17
C ALA A 237 16.24 6.67 -8.84
N PHE A 238 15.32 5.75 -8.52
CA PHE A 238 15.24 4.41 -9.09
C PHE A 238 14.05 4.32 -10.05
N GLY A 239 14.29 3.84 -11.27
CA GLY A 239 13.24 3.68 -12.27
C GLY A 239 12.65 2.28 -12.27
N ARG A 240 11.32 2.19 -12.43
CA ARG A 240 10.58 0.94 -12.59
C ARG A 240 10.99 0.21 -13.88
N ASP A 241 11.18 -1.11 -13.81
CA ASP A 241 11.32 -1.97 -14.99
C ASP A 241 9.94 -2.37 -15.53
N LEU A 242 9.69 -2.07 -16.82
CA LEU A 242 8.38 -2.33 -17.45
C LEU A 242 8.14 -3.81 -17.71
N ASP A 243 9.19 -4.60 -18.02
CA ASP A 243 9.01 -6.01 -18.39
C ASP A 243 8.54 -6.83 -17.18
N SER A 244 9.18 -6.64 -16.02
CA SER A 244 8.74 -7.28 -14.78
C SER A 244 7.35 -6.83 -14.36
N SER A 245 7.05 -5.52 -14.54
CA SER A 245 5.73 -4.97 -14.21
C SER A 245 4.61 -5.61 -15.05
N ARG A 246 4.78 -5.69 -16.37
CA ARG A 246 3.75 -6.25 -17.28
C ARG A 246 3.43 -7.70 -16.97
N GLN A 247 4.44 -8.52 -16.66
CA GLN A 247 4.25 -9.94 -16.36
C GLN A 247 3.33 -10.18 -15.15
N VAL A 248 3.28 -9.24 -14.22
CA VAL A 248 2.49 -9.36 -12.98
C VAL A 248 1.24 -8.50 -13.02
N TRP A 249 1.31 -7.26 -13.53
CA TRP A 249 0.19 -6.31 -13.52
C TRP A 249 -0.80 -6.43 -14.68
N SER A 250 -0.34 -6.92 -15.85
CA SER A 250 -1.20 -6.88 -17.03
C SER A 250 -2.42 -7.78 -16.84
N LYS A 251 -3.61 -7.19 -16.95
CA LYS A 251 -4.88 -7.93 -16.93
C LYS A 251 -5.01 -8.90 -18.12
N GLN A 252 -4.32 -8.62 -19.23
CA GLN A 252 -4.41 -9.41 -20.47
C GLN A 252 -3.29 -10.43 -20.61
N GLU A 253 -2.08 -10.07 -20.18
CA GLU A 253 -0.85 -10.84 -20.39
C GLU A 253 -0.18 -11.26 -19.08
N GLY A 254 -0.61 -10.70 -17.94
CA GLY A 254 -0.04 -10.98 -16.63
C GLY A 254 -0.51 -12.31 -16.05
N TYR A 255 0.31 -12.87 -15.18
CA TYR A 255 0.02 -14.14 -14.49
C TYR A 255 -1.34 -14.18 -13.79
N PRO A 256 -1.82 -13.12 -13.11
CA PRO A 256 -3.09 -13.16 -12.37
C PRO A 256 -4.32 -13.49 -13.21
N GLY A 257 -4.23 -13.36 -14.54
CA GLY A 257 -5.30 -13.67 -15.48
C GLY A 257 -5.43 -15.17 -15.85
N ASP A 258 -4.54 -16.04 -15.37
CA ASP A 258 -4.56 -17.47 -15.70
C ASP A 258 -5.86 -18.13 -15.22
N ALA A 259 -6.47 -18.91 -16.12
CA ALA A 259 -7.74 -19.57 -15.86
C ALA A 259 -7.73 -20.59 -14.71
N ARG A 260 -6.57 -21.02 -14.24
CA ARG A 260 -6.41 -21.94 -13.10
C ARG A 260 -6.55 -21.24 -11.74
N TYR A 261 -6.46 -19.90 -11.70
CA TYR A 261 -6.53 -19.12 -10.47
C TYR A 261 -7.95 -18.86 -10.02
N ARG A 262 -8.09 -18.48 -8.73
CA ARG A 262 -9.36 -18.15 -8.10
C ARG A 262 -9.97 -16.89 -8.74
N ASP A 263 -11.25 -16.98 -9.11
CA ASP A 263 -12.00 -15.82 -9.60
C ASP A 263 -12.19 -14.80 -8.47
N PHE A 264 -11.80 -13.56 -8.73
CA PHE A 264 -11.93 -12.48 -7.76
C PHE A 264 -13.37 -12.08 -7.50
N TYR A 265 -14.21 -12.09 -8.56
CA TYR A 265 -15.55 -11.52 -8.49
C TYR A 265 -16.64 -12.51 -8.03
N ARG A 266 -16.36 -13.81 -8.03
CA ARG A 266 -17.34 -14.83 -7.64
C ARG A 266 -17.16 -15.20 -6.18
N ASP A 267 -18.15 -14.80 -5.36
CA ASP A 267 -18.18 -14.99 -3.91
C ASP A 267 -19.55 -15.51 -3.50
N ILE A 268 -19.60 -16.38 -2.48
CA ILE A 268 -20.86 -16.95 -1.99
C ILE A 268 -21.84 -15.88 -1.49
N GLY A 269 -21.36 -14.68 -1.11
CA GLY A 269 -22.20 -13.54 -0.76
C GLY A 269 -23.11 -13.07 -1.91
N PHE A 270 -22.74 -13.35 -3.15
CA PHE A 270 -23.57 -13.10 -4.35
C PHE A 270 -24.25 -14.36 -4.89
N ASP A 271 -23.65 -15.53 -4.68
CA ASP A 271 -24.10 -16.78 -5.29
C ASP A 271 -25.16 -17.52 -4.47
N LEU A 272 -25.16 -17.37 -3.14
CA LEU A 272 -26.08 -18.07 -2.24
C LEU A 272 -27.28 -17.20 -1.83
N ASP A 273 -28.25 -17.83 -1.18
CA ASP A 273 -29.41 -17.13 -0.59
C ASP A 273 -28.98 -16.03 0.36
N PHE A 274 -29.65 -14.86 0.27
CA PHE A 274 -29.28 -13.68 1.05
C PHE A 274 -29.44 -13.91 2.56
N ASP A 275 -30.51 -14.58 2.98
CA ASP A 275 -30.77 -14.85 4.39
C ASP A 275 -29.73 -15.79 5.01
N TYR A 276 -29.12 -16.65 4.19
CA TYR A 276 -28.04 -17.54 4.61
C TYR A 276 -26.73 -16.79 4.90
N VAL A 277 -26.37 -15.81 4.04
CA VAL A 277 -25.08 -15.10 4.10
C VAL A 277 -25.13 -13.77 4.84
N LYS A 278 -26.28 -13.12 5.00
CA LYS A 278 -26.42 -11.74 5.50
C LYS A 278 -25.72 -11.46 6.82
N ALA A 279 -25.67 -12.43 7.74
CA ALA A 279 -24.99 -12.26 9.03
C ALA A 279 -23.48 -12.11 8.92
N HIS A 280 -22.91 -12.61 7.82
CA HIS A 280 -21.47 -12.63 7.53
C HIS A 280 -21.04 -11.61 6.46
N LEU A 281 -21.98 -10.81 5.94
CA LEU A 281 -21.69 -9.73 5.00
C LEU A 281 -21.11 -8.51 5.72
N PRO A 282 -20.29 -7.69 5.03
CA PRO A 282 -19.81 -6.42 5.55
C PRO A 282 -20.97 -5.47 5.96
N SER A 283 -22.06 -5.48 5.19
CA SER A 283 -23.31 -4.77 5.54
C SER A 283 -24.47 -5.78 5.54
N PRO A 284 -25.36 -5.74 6.57
CA PRO A 284 -26.49 -6.65 6.64
C PRO A 284 -27.60 -6.36 5.62
N ASP A 285 -27.57 -5.17 5.01
CA ASP A 285 -28.67 -4.67 4.15
C ASP A 285 -28.37 -4.84 2.65
N GLN A 286 -27.14 -5.22 2.29
CA GLN A 286 -26.75 -5.37 0.89
C GLN A 286 -25.77 -6.52 0.68
N ARG A 287 -25.81 -7.11 -0.53
CA ARG A 287 -24.84 -8.15 -0.90
C ARG A 287 -23.43 -7.58 -0.97
N GLY A 288 -22.46 -8.40 -0.60
CA GLY A 288 -21.04 -8.07 -0.60
C GLY A 288 -20.17 -9.32 -0.58
N PHE A 289 -18.87 -9.12 -0.58
CA PHE A 289 -17.92 -10.21 -0.45
C PHE A 289 -17.91 -10.76 0.98
N THR A 290 -17.98 -12.09 1.08
CA THR A 290 -17.78 -12.82 2.34
C THR A 290 -16.34 -13.29 2.51
N GLY A 291 -15.54 -13.30 1.43
CA GLY A 291 -14.20 -13.88 1.40
C GLY A 291 -14.15 -15.36 0.99
N LEU A 292 -15.30 -16.05 0.90
CA LEU A 292 -15.36 -17.45 0.41
C LEU A 292 -15.72 -17.48 -1.08
N LYS A 293 -14.79 -17.95 -1.90
CA LYS A 293 -14.88 -17.92 -3.37
C LYS A 293 -14.55 -19.30 -3.94
N TYR A 294 -15.53 -19.93 -4.53
CA TYR A 294 -15.46 -21.35 -4.92
C TYR A 294 -15.12 -21.60 -6.38
N PHE A 295 -15.01 -20.54 -7.19
CA PHE A 295 -14.83 -20.70 -8.63
C PHE A 295 -13.45 -20.22 -9.09
N ARG A 296 -12.94 -20.87 -10.15
CA ARG A 296 -11.78 -20.42 -10.90
C ARG A 296 -12.17 -19.41 -11.97
N ILE A 297 -11.19 -18.71 -12.50
CA ILE A 297 -11.39 -17.79 -13.62
C ILE A 297 -11.88 -18.58 -14.85
N THR A 298 -13.07 -18.22 -15.34
CA THR A 298 -13.66 -18.77 -16.56
C THR A 298 -14.12 -17.67 -17.53
N GLY A 299 -13.68 -16.43 -17.29
CA GLY A 299 -14.11 -15.28 -18.07
C GLY A 299 -15.61 -15.06 -18.01
N ARG A 300 -16.24 -14.79 -19.13
CA ARG A 300 -17.69 -14.55 -19.26
C ARG A 300 -18.51 -15.81 -19.50
N LEU A 301 -17.90 -17.00 -19.44
CA LEU A 301 -18.63 -18.26 -19.63
C LEU A 301 -19.69 -18.42 -18.54
N PRO A 302 -20.93 -18.84 -18.91
CA PRO A 302 -22.00 -19.05 -17.94
C PRO A 302 -21.71 -20.22 -16.99
N ASP A 303 -21.05 -21.26 -17.47
CA ASP A 303 -20.69 -22.42 -16.67
C ASP A 303 -19.40 -22.18 -15.90
N LYS A 304 -19.54 -21.80 -14.63
CA LYS A 304 -18.42 -21.63 -13.72
C LYS A 304 -17.88 -22.99 -13.28
N GLN A 305 -16.57 -23.09 -13.23
CA GLN A 305 -15.86 -24.31 -12.83
C GLN A 305 -15.34 -24.16 -11.40
N PRO A 306 -15.42 -25.22 -10.58
CA PRO A 306 -14.84 -25.19 -9.23
C PRO A 306 -13.34 -24.84 -9.25
N TYR A 307 -12.93 -24.03 -8.29
CA TYR A 307 -11.54 -23.74 -8.04
C TYR A 307 -10.83 -24.99 -7.50
N GLN A 308 -9.61 -25.23 -7.94
CA GLN A 308 -8.79 -26.37 -7.50
C GLN A 308 -7.46 -25.84 -6.97
N ARG A 309 -7.34 -25.77 -5.65
CA ARG A 309 -6.17 -25.19 -4.98
C ARG A 309 -4.85 -25.80 -5.45
N ALA A 310 -4.75 -27.11 -5.55
CA ALA A 310 -3.53 -27.79 -6.00
C ALA A 310 -3.11 -27.42 -7.42
N VAL A 311 -4.09 -27.29 -8.33
CA VAL A 311 -3.84 -26.86 -9.72
C VAL A 311 -3.35 -25.42 -9.76
N ALA A 312 -3.95 -24.54 -8.97
CA ALA A 312 -3.57 -23.15 -8.87
C ALA A 312 -2.15 -22.96 -8.28
N LEU A 313 -1.80 -23.74 -7.26
CA LEU A 313 -0.44 -23.71 -6.68
C LEU A 313 0.62 -24.21 -7.68
N ASN A 314 0.31 -25.24 -8.46
CA ASN A 314 1.20 -25.68 -9.53
C ASN A 314 1.38 -24.57 -10.59
N ALA A 315 0.29 -23.87 -10.97
CA ALA A 315 0.38 -22.73 -11.87
C ALA A 315 1.24 -21.60 -11.28
N ALA A 316 1.10 -21.30 -10.00
CA ALA A 316 1.94 -20.30 -9.32
C ALA A 316 3.43 -20.69 -9.34
N ALA A 317 3.74 -21.96 -9.12
CA ALA A 317 5.11 -22.47 -9.19
C ALA A 317 5.69 -22.43 -10.62
N GLU A 318 4.88 -22.72 -11.65
CA GLU A 318 5.24 -22.58 -13.07
C GLU A 318 5.52 -21.11 -13.42
N HIS A 319 4.64 -20.19 -13.02
CA HIS A 319 4.81 -18.75 -13.25
C HIS A 319 6.02 -18.17 -12.49
N ALA A 320 6.30 -18.65 -11.29
CA ALA A 320 7.51 -18.29 -10.56
C ALA A 320 8.78 -18.73 -11.31
N GLY A 321 8.79 -19.94 -11.87
CA GLY A 321 9.88 -20.43 -12.72
C GLY A 321 10.02 -19.63 -14.02
N HIS A 322 8.90 -19.26 -14.66
CA HIS A 322 8.89 -18.42 -15.86
C HIS A 322 9.42 -17.01 -15.57
N PHE A 323 8.98 -16.39 -14.48
CA PHE A 323 9.46 -15.07 -14.05
C PHE A 323 10.95 -15.09 -13.73
N LEU A 324 11.43 -16.15 -13.04
CA LEU A 324 12.87 -16.36 -12.79
C LEU A 324 13.66 -16.44 -14.08
N ASN A 325 13.26 -17.26 -15.05
CA ASN A 325 13.94 -17.41 -16.32
C ASN A 325 13.98 -16.11 -17.12
N ALA A 326 12.90 -15.33 -17.11
CA ALA A 326 12.84 -14.02 -17.73
C ALA A 326 13.86 -13.06 -17.09
N ARG A 327 13.97 -13.02 -15.77
CA ARG A 327 14.95 -12.18 -15.05
C ARG A 327 16.39 -12.66 -15.27
N LEU A 328 16.62 -13.96 -15.30
CA LEU A 328 17.95 -14.53 -15.63
C LEU A 328 18.42 -14.06 -17.01
N THR A 329 17.54 -14.15 -18.01
CA THR A 329 17.83 -13.73 -19.39
C THR A 329 18.06 -12.23 -19.48
N GLN A 330 17.19 -11.43 -18.87
CA GLN A 330 17.30 -9.97 -18.85
C GLN A 330 18.60 -9.51 -18.21
N ILE A 331 18.91 -10.00 -17.01
CA ILE A 331 20.10 -9.58 -16.24
C ILE A 331 21.38 -10.01 -16.96
N LYS A 332 21.44 -11.22 -17.53
CA LYS A 332 22.60 -11.65 -18.34
C LYS A 332 22.83 -10.76 -19.56
N LYS A 333 21.76 -10.40 -20.27
CA LYS A 333 21.84 -9.48 -21.42
C LYS A 333 22.35 -8.10 -21.00
N LEU A 334 21.80 -7.54 -19.93
CA LEU A 334 22.21 -6.23 -19.40
C LEU A 334 23.68 -6.24 -18.93
N ALA A 335 24.11 -7.28 -18.22
CA ALA A 335 25.49 -7.42 -17.77
C ALA A 335 26.49 -7.53 -18.93
N GLY A 336 26.06 -7.97 -20.12
CA GLY A 336 26.89 -8.01 -21.33
C GLY A 336 27.08 -6.65 -21.99
N ILE A 337 26.26 -5.64 -21.65
CA ILE A 337 26.33 -4.31 -22.28
C ILE A 337 26.65 -3.19 -21.29
N MET A 338 26.50 -3.42 -20.00
CA MET A 338 26.80 -2.46 -18.93
C MET A 338 28.19 -2.74 -18.34
N ASP A 339 28.91 -1.70 -17.99
CA ASP A 339 30.23 -1.79 -17.31
C ASP A 339 30.07 -1.86 -15.76
N ARG A 340 28.87 -2.11 -15.28
CA ARG A 340 28.52 -2.37 -13.87
C ARG A 340 27.38 -3.38 -13.76
N PRO A 341 27.24 -4.07 -12.62
CA PRO A 341 26.10 -4.95 -12.41
C PRO A 341 24.77 -4.20 -12.50
N PRO A 342 23.83 -4.62 -13.38
CA PRO A 342 22.51 -4.02 -13.48
C PRO A 342 21.66 -4.29 -12.25
N LEU A 343 20.73 -3.38 -11.95
CA LEU A 343 19.64 -3.56 -11.04
C LEU A 343 18.31 -3.55 -11.82
N VAL A 344 17.55 -4.61 -11.74
CA VAL A 344 16.16 -4.62 -12.19
C VAL A 344 15.29 -4.27 -11.00
N LEU A 345 14.54 -3.18 -11.07
CA LEU A 345 13.61 -2.76 -10.01
C LEU A 345 12.17 -3.12 -10.38
N ALA A 346 11.52 -3.94 -9.57
CA ALA A 346 10.18 -4.46 -9.78
C ALA A 346 9.26 -4.03 -8.62
N PRO A 347 8.63 -2.82 -8.72
CA PRO A 347 7.71 -2.31 -7.72
C PRO A 347 6.26 -2.72 -8.05
N TYR A 348 5.51 -3.09 -7.01
CA TYR A 348 4.11 -3.54 -7.09
C TYR A 348 3.33 -3.04 -5.88
N ASP A 349 2.01 -2.85 -6.02
CA ASP A 349 1.15 -2.80 -4.85
C ASP A 349 1.16 -4.17 -4.14
N ALA A 350 1.29 -4.15 -2.82
CA ALA A 350 1.32 -5.37 -2.03
C ALA A 350 -0.01 -6.13 -2.11
N GLU A 351 -1.13 -5.41 -2.19
CA GLU A 351 -2.49 -5.95 -2.25
C GLU A 351 -2.77 -6.75 -3.53
N LEU A 352 -1.92 -6.57 -4.56
CA LEU A 352 -1.93 -7.45 -5.72
C LEU A 352 -1.67 -8.89 -5.32
N PHE A 353 -0.75 -9.12 -4.37
CA PHE A 353 -0.36 -10.45 -3.88
C PHE A 353 -1.27 -10.88 -2.72
N GLY A 354 -2.34 -11.58 -3.05
CA GLY A 354 -3.30 -12.15 -2.11
C GLY A 354 -4.72 -11.63 -2.28
N HIS A 355 -4.93 -10.32 -2.33
CA HIS A 355 -6.27 -9.75 -2.50
C HIS A 355 -6.71 -9.84 -3.98
N TRP A 356 -6.01 -9.17 -4.89
CA TRP A 356 -6.34 -9.21 -6.33
C TRP A 356 -5.95 -10.54 -6.99
N TRP A 357 -4.83 -11.09 -6.61
CA TRP A 357 -4.32 -12.39 -7.03
C TRP A 357 -4.13 -13.29 -5.82
N TYR A 358 -5.10 -14.15 -5.56
CA TYR A 358 -5.16 -14.97 -4.35
C TYR A 358 -3.93 -15.84 -4.12
N GLU A 359 -3.32 -16.34 -5.19
CA GLU A 359 -2.12 -17.16 -5.16
C GLU A 359 -0.82 -16.33 -5.21
N GLY A 360 -0.94 -15.01 -5.16
CA GLY A 360 0.20 -14.09 -5.19
C GLY A 360 1.24 -14.34 -4.10
N PRO A 361 0.88 -14.55 -2.83
CA PRO A 361 1.84 -14.88 -1.78
C PRO A 361 2.62 -16.16 -2.09
N GLU A 362 1.97 -17.21 -2.55
CA GLU A 362 2.62 -18.48 -2.90
C GLU A 362 3.50 -18.33 -4.15
N PHE A 363 3.10 -17.53 -5.13
CA PHE A 363 3.99 -17.19 -6.25
C PHE A 363 5.26 -16.51 -5.77
N LEU A 364 5.16 -15.53 -4.86
CA LEU A 364 6.33 -14.86 -4.27
C LEU A 364 7.20 -15.86 -3.49
N ASP A 365 6.60 -16.74 -2.70
CA ASP A 365 7.35 -17.76 -1.96
C ASP A 365 8.12 -18.68 -2.91
N TYR A 366 7.46 -19.22 -3.93
CA TYR A 366 8.12 -20.07 -4.94
C TYR A 366 9.22 -19.30 -5.69
N PHE A 367 8.96 -18.05 -6.07
CA PHE A 367 9.94 -17.24 -6.79
C PHE A 367 11.18 -16.96 -5.95
N VAL A 368 11.00 -16.53 -4.70
CA VAL A 368 12.11 -16.22 -3.79
C VAL A 368 12.93 -17.48 -3.48
N ARG A 369 12.26 -18.62 -3.20
CA ARG A 369 12.95 -19.90 -2.97
C ARG A 369 13.71 -20.37 -4.18
N LYS A 370 13.13 -20.35 -5.37
CA LYS A 370 13.83 -20.68 -6.62
C LYS A 370 15.00 -19.73 -6.88
N THR A 371 14.84 -18.44 -6.61
CA THR A 371 15.94 -17.48 -6.75
C THR A 371 17.10 -17.79 -5.81
N TYR A 372 16.81 -18.20 -4.59
CA TYR A 372 17.82 -18.50 -3.58
C TYR A 372 18.56 -19.83 -3.85
N TYR A 373 17.82 -20.89 -4.20
CA TYR A 373 18.39 -22.25 -4.32
C TYR A 373 18.81 -22.63 -5.73
N ASP A 374 18.11 -22.18 -6.78
CA ASP A 374 18.23 -22.77 -8.12
C ASP A 374 19.19 -21.97 -9.05
N GLN A 375 19.74 -20.82 -8.62
CA GLN A 375 20.57 -19.98 -9.48
C GLN A 375 21.63 -19.18 -8.69
N LYS A 376 22.63 -18.65 -9.43
CA LYS A 376 23.71 -17.79 -8.90
C LYS A 376 24.00 -16.58 -9.81
N THR A 377 23.09 -16.26 -10.70
CA THR A 377 23.25 -15.19 -11.70
C THR A 377 23.01 -13.83 -11.07
N PHE A 378 21.99 -13.69 -10.21
CA PHE A 378 21.67 -12.44 -9.54
C PHE A 378 21.29 -12.66 -8.07
N LEU A 379 21.29 -11.59 -7.28
CA LEU A 379 20.80 -11.59 -5.91
C LEU A 379 19.56 -10.71 -5.78
N LEU A 380 18.69 -11.08 -4.84
CA LEU A 380 17.65 -10.20 -4.34
C LEU A 380 18.27 -9.22 -3.34
N ILE A 381 18.18 -7.92 -3.63
CA ILE A 381 18.68 -6.84 -2.76
C ILE A 381 17.68 -5.69 -2.70
N THR A 382 17.86 -4.83 -1.72
CA THR A 382 17.07 -3.59 -1.61
C THR A 382 17.74 -2.44 -2.39
N PRO A 383 17.02 -1.36 -2.70
CA PRO A 383 17.63 -0.16 -3.28
C PRO A 383 18.76 0.43 -2.41
N GLU A 384 18.61 0.42 -1.09
CA GLU A 384 19.65 0.87 -0.16
C GLU A 384 20.92 -0.02 -0.25
N ASP A 385 20.74 -1.34 -0.40
CA ASP A 385 21.86 -2.25 -0.60
C ASP A 385 22.63 -1.93 -1.88
N TYR A 386 21.89 -1.62 -2.98
CA TYR A 386 22.52 -1.25 -4.24
C TYR A 386 23.34 0.04 -4.09
N LEU A 387 22.82 1.07 -3.42
CA LEU A 387 23.55 2.32 -3.20
C LEU A 387 24.79 2.12 -2.34
N ARG A 388 24.74 1.21 -1.37
CA ARG A 388 25.91 0.87 -0.54
C ARG A 388 26.98 0.12 -1.33
N LEU A 389 26.58 -0.80 -2.23
CA LEU A 389 27.50 -1.54 -3.10
C LEU A 389 28.04 -0.68 -4.24
N HIS A 390 27.24 0.24 -4.76
CA HIS A 390 27.55 1.09 -5.92
C HIS A 390 27.24 2.57 -5.58
N PRO A 391 28.07 3.21 -4.73
CA PRO A 391 27.79 4.57 -4.25
C PRO A 391 27.96 5.67 -5.30
N THR A 392 28.66 5.37 -6.40
CA THR A 392 28.89 6.34 -7.48
C THR A 392 27.86 6.13 -8.59
N ASN A 393 27.00 7.12 -8.82
CA ASN A 393 25.98 7.11 -9.86
C ASN A 393 26.00 8.42 -10.64
N GLN A 394 25.45 8.38 -11.86
CA GLN A 394 25.33 9.55 -12.71
C GLN A 394 24.43 10.60 -12.07
N ILE A 395 24.79 11.87 -12.17
CA ILE A 395 23.93 12.99 -11.76
C ILE A 395 23.08 13.40 -12.96
N ALA A 396 21.76 13.45 -12.78
CA ALA A 396 20.82 13.91 -13.80
C ALA A 396 19.55 14.44 -13.13
N ARG A 397 18.79 15.28 -13.84
CA ARG A 397 17.47 15.80 -13.42
C ARG A 397 16.39 14.92 -14.01
N PRO A 398 15.61 14.19 -13.19
CA PRO A 398 14.49 13.40 -13.70
C PRO A 398 13.39 14.28 -14.33
N GLY A 399 12.61 13.70 -15.23
CA GLY A 399 11.41 14.33 -15.78
C GLY A 399 10.19 14.12 -14.87
N ALA A 400 9.27 15.08 -14.86
CA ALA A 400 7.99 14.92 -14.18
C ALA A 400 7.24 13.69 -14.69
N SER A 401 6.69 12.88 -13.79
CA SER A 401 6.07 11.59 -14.14
C SER A 401 5.19 11.06 -13.02
N SER A 402 4.34 10.10 -13.34
CA SER A 402 3.69 9.19 -12.40
C SER A 402 3.48 7.82 -13.08
N TRP A 403 3.03 6.83 -12.34
CA TRP A 403 2.65 5.55 -12.93
C TRP A 403 1.18 5.47 -13.38
N GLY A 404 0.45 6.58 -13.24
CA GLY A 404 -0.94 6.70 -13.65
C GLY A 404 -1.14 6.74 -15.16
N GLU A 405 -2.40 6.89 -15.57
CA GLU A 405 -2.83 6.98 -16.97
C GLU A 405 -2.02 8.04 -17.72
N GLU A 406 -1.51 7.68 -18.91
CA GLU A 406 -0.64 8.51 -19.76
C GLU A 406 0.70 8.92 -19.12
N GLY A 407 1.05 8.35 -17.95
CA GLY A 407 2.33 8.62 -17.28
C GLY A 407 2.37 9.91 -16.46
N TYR A 408 1.23 10.60 -16.30
CA TYR A 408 1.12 11.86 -15.56
C TYR A 408 -0.04 11.81 -14.56
N TYR A 409 -0.67 12.96 -14.26
CA TYR A 409 -1.57 13.11 -13.12
C TYR A 409 -3.07 13.02 -13.47
N ARG A 410 -3.43 12.53 -14.68
CA ARG A 410 -4.80 12.57 -15.21
C ARG A 410 -5.79 11.74 -14.37
N VAL A 411 -5.33 10.71 -13.69
CA VAL A 411 -6.18 9.94 -12.77
C VAL A 411 -6.66 10.81 -11.60
N TRP A 412 -5.79 11.68 -11.11
CA TRP A 412 -6.03 12.48 -9.90
C TRP A 412 -6.45 13.92 -10.18
N LEU A 413 -6.35 14.39 -11.43
CA LEU A 413 -6.78 15.72 -11.85
C LEU A 413 -7.53 15.64 -13.19
N ASN A 414 -8.85 15.65 -13.11
CA ASN A 414 -9.77 15.58 -14.23
C ASN A 414 -11.14 16.15 -13.84
N GLU A 415 -12.08 16.17 -14.79
CA GLU A 415 -13.43 16.75 -14.62
C GLU A 415 -14.25 16.13 -13.46
N LYS A 416 -13.93 14.92 -12.99
CA LYS A 416 -14.64 14.26 -11.87
C LYS A 416 -14.13 14.68 -10.50
N ASN A 417 -12.87 15.14 -10.41
CA ASN A 417 -12.19 15.36 -9.14
C ASN A 417 -11.50 16.73 -8.99
N GLU A 418 -11.39 17.54 -10.06
CA GLU A 418 -10.73 18.85 -10.03
C GLU A 418 -11.33 19.83 -9.00
N TRP A 419 -12.61 19.67 -8.66
CA TRP A 419 -13.31 20.50 -7.68
C TRP A 419 -12.67 20.44 -6.27
N ILE A 420 -11.91 19.40 -5.96
CA ILE A 420 -11.25 19.21 -4.66
C ILE A 420 -10.15 20.26 -4.44
N TYR A 421 -9.35 20.54 -5.46
CA TYR A 421 -8.09 21.28 -5.33
C TYR A 421 -8.22 22.75 -4.93
N PRO A 422 -9.20 23.53 -5.43
CA PRO A 422 -9.41 24.90 -4.93
C PRO A 422 -9.70 24.95 -3.42
N HIS A 423 -10.46 23.97 -2.90
CA HIS A 423 -10.75 23.90 -1.47
C HIS A 423 -9.52 23.49 -0.66
N LEU A 424 -8.71 22.56 -1.18
CA LEU A 424 -7.45 22.18 -0.53
C LEU A 424 -6.46 23.34 -0.50
N GLN A 425 -6.36 24.12 -1.58
CA GLN A 425 -5.47 25.29 -1.62
C GLN A 425 -5.82 26.28 -0.51
N VAL A 426 -7.08 26.66 -0.40
CA VAL A 426 -7.53 27.58 0.67
C VAL A 426 -7.26 26.98 2.07
N ALA A 427 -7.50 25.68 2.24
CA ALA A 427 -7.24 25.02 3.54
C ALA A 427 -5.75 24.97 3.88
N GLN A 428 -4.87 24.76 2.91
CA GLN A 428 -3.41 24.80 3.09
C GLN A 428 -2.91 26.19 3.51
N GLU A 429 -3.39 27.24 2.86
CA GLU A 429 -3.07 28.63 3.22
C GLU A 429 -3.51 28.95 4.64
N ARG A 430 -4.73 28.55 5.00
CA ARG A 430 -5.27 28.72 6.36
C ARG A 430 -4.50 27.92 7.41
N MET A 431 -4.07 26.70 7.09
CA MET A 431 -3.26 25.92 8.03
C MET A 431 -1.88 26.57 8.26
N THR A 432 -1.26 27.10 7.21
CA THR A 432 -0.01 27.86 7.32
C THR A 432 -0.20 29.12 8.17
N GLU A 433 -1.31 29.84 7.99
CA GLU A 433 -1.65 30.98 8.86
C GLU A 433 -1.77 30.56 10.34
N LEU A 434 -2.50 29.47 10.61
CA LEU A 434 -2.65 28.96 11.97
C LEU A 434 -1.30 28.53 12.59
N ALA A 435 -0.49 27.82 11.84
CA ALA A 435 0.82 27.34 12.29
C ALA A 435 1.75 28.51 12.69
N ARG A 436 1.80 29.56 11.87
CA ARG A 436 2.57 30.79 12.15
C ARG A 436 2.02 31.58 13.32
N ARG A 437 0.71 31.57 13.51
CA ARG A 437 0.04 32.32 14.59
C ARG A 437 0.19 31.65 15.95
N PHE A 438 0.23 30.32 16.00
CA PHE A 438 0.22 29.53 17.23
C PHE A 438 1.53 28.72 17.37
N LEU A 439 2.62 29.40 17.71
CA LEU A 439 3.94 28.76 17.86
C LEU A 439 4.05 27.96 19.18
N ASP A 440 3.48 28.47 20.26
CA ASP A 440 3.43 27.84 21.59
C ASP A 440 2.01 28.02 22.19
N PRO A 441 1.00 27.33 21.68
CA PRO A 441 -0.37 27.53 22.13
C PRO A 441 -0.67 26.79 23.43
N PRO A 442 -1.67 27.26 24.23
CA PRO A 442 -2.20 26.50 25.35
C PRO A 442 -2.70 25.11 24.93
N PRO A 443 -2.75 24.12 25.86
CA PRO A 443 -3.06 22.73 25.53
C PRO A 443 -4.32 22.51 24.70
N LEU A 444 -5.42 23.20 25.00
CA LEU A 444 -6.69 23.06 24.24
C LEU A 444 -6.54 23.60 22.81
N ILE A 445 -5.86 24.73 22.64
CA ILE A 445 -5.59 25.29 21.30
C ILE A 445 -4.63 24.38 20.53
N GLN A 446 -3.63 23.80 21.19
CA GLN A 446 -2.71 22.86 20.58
C GLN A 446 -3.43 21.60 20.07
N ARG A 447 -4.36 21.03 20.86
CA ARG A 447 -5.19 19.90 20.43
C ARG A 447 -6.03 20.25 19.20
N ALA A 448 -6.70 21.39 19.22
CA ALA A 448 -7.52 21.84 18.09
C ALA A 448 -6.66 22.10 16.83
N LEU A 449 -5.44 22.64 16.98
CA LEU A 449 -4.50 22.87 15.89
C LEU A 449 -4.00 21.54 15.29
N ARG A 450 -3.65 20.57 16.14
CA ARG A 450 -3.29 19.21 15.70
C ARG A 450 -4.44 18.52 14.96
N GLN A 451 -5.68 18.70 15.44
CA GLN A 451 -6.85 18.14 14.76
C GLN A 451 -7.09 18.80 13.40
N ALA A 452 -6.95 20.12 13.29
CA ALA A 452 -7.03 20.80 12.01
C ALA A 452 -5.98 20.28 11.01
N ALA A 453 -4.75 20.04 11.48
CA ALA A 453 -3.70 19.44 10.66
C ALA A 453 -4.07 18.02 10.17
N ARG A 454 -4.65 17.15 11.03
CA ARG A 454 -5.13 15.81 10.64
C ARG A 454 -6.20 15.86 9.57
N GLU A 455 -7.21 16.72 9.77
CA GLU A 455 -8.30 16.86 8.81
C GLU A 455 -7.78 17.31 7.44
N LEU A 456 -6.84 18.25 7.41
CA LEU A 456 -6.23 18.69 6.16
C LEU A 456 -5.42 17.55 5.50
N LEU A 457 -4.58 16.84 6.24
CA LEU A 457 -3.81 15.72 5.72
C LEU A 457 -4.72 14.64 5.14
N LEU A 458 -5.82 14.28 5.83
CA LEU A 458 -6.79 13.29 5.36
C LEU A 458 -7.55 13.75 4.11
N ALA A 459 -7.88 15.04 4.01
CA ALA A 459 -8.50 15.60 2.82
C ALA A 459 -7.57 15.55 1.58
N GLN A 460 -6.24 15.56 1.78
CA GLN A 460 -5.22 15.57 0.73
C GLN A 460 -4.91 14.18 0.13
N SER A 461 -5.44 13.08 0.70
CA SER A 461 -5.16 11.72 0.22
C SER A 461 -5.45 11.56 -1.27
N SER A 462 -4.53 10.94 -2.01
CA SER A 462 -4.69 10.62 -3.44
C SER A 462 -5.78 9.58 -3.70
N ASP A 463 -6.19 8.84 -2.68
CA ASP A 463 -7.26 7.84 -2.77
C ASP A 463 -8.59 8.45 -3.19
N TRP A 464 -8.93 9.62 -2.67
CA TRP A 464 -10.23 10.26 -2.96
C TRP A 464 -10.40 10.60 -4.44
N PRO A 465 -9.48 11.35 -5.09
CA PRO A 465 -9.58 11.60 -6.52
C PRO A 465 -9.47 10.31 -7.36
N PHE A 466 -8.70 9.31 -6.91
CA PHE A 466 -8.62 8.01 -7.57
C PHE A 466 -9.99 7.27 -7.55
N ILE A 467 -10.61 7.15 -6.38
CA ILE A 467 -11.93 6.50 -6.23
C ILE A 467 -13.01 7.24 -7.02
N LEU A 468 -12.98 8.57 -7.06
CA LEU A 468 -13.88 9.38 -7.88
C LEU A 468 -13.70 9.11 -9.39
N ARG A 469 -12.45 8.96 -9.85
CA ARG A 469 -12.12 8.67 -11.26
C ARG A 469 -12.57 7.26 -11.65
N THR A 470 -12.27 6.26 -10.84
CA THR A 470 -12.57 4.85 -11.11
C THR A 470 -14.04 4.50 -10.91
N GLY A 471 -14.74 5.21 -10.02
CA GLY A 471 -16.16 5.00 -9.75
C GLY A 471 -16.46 3.81 -8.84
N THR A 472 -15.48 3.31 -8.09
CA THR A 472 -15.67 2.16 -7.17
C THR A 472 -16.58 2.48 -5.99
N SER A 473 -16.39 3.65 -5.35
CA SER A 473 -17.23 4.16 -4.23
C SER A 473 -17.23 5.69 -4.24
N PRO A 474 -17.74 6.33 -5.32
CA PRO A 474 -17.56 7.78 -5.53
C PRO A 474 -18.26 8.64 -4.49
N ASP A 475 -19.41 8.20 -3.99
CA ASP A 475 -20.17 8.95 -2.97
C ASP A 475 -19.44 8.94 -1.63
N TYR A 476 -18.83 7.82 -1.26
CA TYR A 476 -17.98 7.74 -0.07
C TYR A 476 -16.79 8.69 -0.17
N ALA A 477 -16.02 8.63 -1.26
CA ALA A 477 -14.87 9.52 -1.45
C ALA A 477 -15.27 10.99 -1.41
N ARG A 478 -16.39 11.35 -2.07
CA ARG A 478 -16.93 12.72 -2.06
C ARG A 478 -17.30 13.16 -0.64
N GLN A 479 -17.93 12.27 0.12
CA GLN A 479 -18.34 12.57 1.50
C GLN A 479 -17.11 12.73 2.39
N ARG A 480 -16.10 11.85 2.27
CA ARG A 480 -14.87 11.94 3.07
C ARG A 480 -14.14 13.28 2.87
N VAL A 481 -13.94 13.69 1.61
CA VAL A 481 -13.30 15.00 1.32
C VAL A 481 -14.10 16.15 1.93
N LYS A 482 -15.44 16.15 1.76
CA LYS A 482 -16.29 17.19 2.33
C LYS A 482 -16.22 17.22 3.85
N ASP A 483 -16.30 16.08 4.50
CA ASP A 483 -16.31 15.99 5.96
C ASP A 483 -14.98 16.50 6.54
N HIS A 484 -13.84 16.10 5.98
CA HIS A 484 -12.54 16.58 6.42
C HIS A 484 -12.38 18.09 6.21
N LEU A 485 -12.79 18.62 5.06
CA LEU A 485 -12.73 20.05 4.79
C LEU A 485 -13.67 20.85 5.71
N LEU A 486 -14.89 20.37 5.96
CA LEU A 486 -15.83 21.04 6.85
C LEU A 486 -15.34 21.05 8.31
N ARG A 487 -14.78 19.93 8.78
CA ARG A 487 -14.17 19.85 10.12
C ARG A 487 -12.96 20.79 10.22
N PHE A 488 -12.11 20.81 9.18
CA PHE A 488 -10.99 21.76 9.12
C PHE A 488 -11.46 23.21 9.20
N ILE A 489 -12.49 23.59 8.42
CA ILE A 489 -13.04 24.96 8.40
C ILE A 489 -13.60 25.32 9.79
N ALA A 490 -14.36 24.42 10.41
CA ALA A 490 -14.91 24.63 11.74
C ALA A 490 -13.81 24.83 12.79
N LEU A 491 -12.73 24.03 12.74
CA LEU A 491 -11.56 24.18 13.62
C LEU A 491 -10.83 25.49 13.34
N TYR A 492 -10.64 25.87 12.09
CA TYR A 492 -10.03 27.14 11.71
C TYR A 492 -10.80 28.33 12.32
N ASP A 493 -12.14 28.36 12.18
CA ASP A 493 -12.96 29.44 12.70
C ASP A 493 -12.92 29.53 14.22
N GLN A 494 -12.92 28.39 14.93
CA GLN A 494 -12.80 28.31 16.38
C GLN A 494 -11.42 28.81 16.84
N LEU A 495 -10.35 28.39 16.16
CA LEU A 495 -8.97 28.81 16.46
C LEU A 495 -8.76 30.31 16.19
N LYS A 496 -9.33 30.86 15.11
CA LYS A 496 -9.30 32.30 14.83
C LYS A 496 -9.94 33.12 15.93
N LYS A 497 -11.06 32.66 16.48
CA LYS A 497 -11.81 33.28 17.59
C LYS A 497 -11.20 32.95 18.97
N LYS A 498 -10.21 32.07 19.04
CA LYS A 498 -9.65 31.49 20.29
C LYS A 498 -10.74 30.90 21.22
N LYS A 499 -11.81 30.38 20.63
CA LYS A 499 -12.96 29.80 21.34
C LYS A 499 -13.23 28.41 20.80
N VAL A 500 -12.60 27.39 21.41
CA VAL A 500 -12.70 25.99 21.01
C VAL A 500 -13.84 25.31 21.79
N ASP A 501 -14.73 24.64 21.07
CA ASP A 501 -15.71 23.73 21.66
C ASP A 501 -15.01 22.40 21.97
N GLU A 502 -14.64 22.22 23.24
CA GLU A 502 -13.89 21.03 23.65
C GLU A 502 -14.67 19.73 23.52
N LYS A 503 -16.01 19.78 23.70
CA LYS A 503 -16.84 18.57 23.55
C LYS A 503 -16.82 18.09 22.10
N TRP A 504 -17.11 18.98 21.16
CA TRP A 504 -17.06 18.68 19.74
C TRP A 504 -15.65 18.30 19.29
N LEU A 505 -14.59 18.95 19.79
CA LEU A 505 -13.22 18.58 19.49
C LEU A 505 -12.92 17.13 19.88
N ARG A 506 -13.34 16.67 21.05
CA ARG A 506 -13.17 15.25 21.47
C ARG A 506 -13.88 14.28 20.55
N GLU A 507 -15.05 14.64 20.05
CA GLU A 507 -15.79 13.81 19.07
C GLU A 507 -15.01 13.69 17.76
N VAL A 508 -14.45 14.77 17.24
CA VAL A 508 -13.63 14.76 16.02
C VAL A 508 -12.32 14.01 16.24
N GLU A 509 -11.62 14.25 17.36
CA GLU A 509 -10.40 13.50 17.72
C GLU A 509 -10.64 12.00 17.85
N SER A 510 -11.83 11.58 18.32
CA SER A 510 -12.17 10.17 18.43
C SER A 510 -12.40 9.48 17.08
N ARG A 511 -12.80 10.23 16.06
CA ARG A 511 -13.01 9.71 14.68
C ARG A 511 -11.70 9.61 13.93
N ASP A 512 -10.98 10.72 13.85
CA ASP A 512 -9.75 10.86 13.07
C ASP A 512 -8.56 11.01 14.02
N ASN A 513 -8.10 9.86 14.57
CA ASN A 513 -7.15 9.77 15.69
C ASN A 513 -5.69 9.52 15.26
N LEU A 514 -5.42 9.44 13.94
CA LEU A 514 -4.06 9.15 13.46
C LEU A 514 -3.09 10.30 13.81
N PHE A 515 -1.80 9.99 13.86
CA PHE A 515 -0.71 10.94 14.14
C PHE A 515 -0.93 11.79 15.41
N PRO A 516 -1.01 11.20 16.59
CA PRO A 516 -1.34 11.93 17.82
C PRO A 516 -0.38 13.06 18.13
N GLU A 517 0.88 12.93 17.73
CA GLU A 517 1.96 13.88 18.03
C GLU A 517 2.36 14.80 16.85
N ILE A 518 1.37 15.14 15.98
CA ILE A 518 1.64 16.05 14.85
C ILE A 518 2.31 17.34 15.32
N ASN A 519 3.44 17.66 14.70
CA ASN A 519 4.10 18.96 14.86
C ASN A 519 3.57 19.95 13.81
N CYS A 520 2.71 20.87 14.25
CA CYS A 520 2.09 21.85 13.38
C CYS A 520 3.07 22.91 12.83
N ALA A 521 4.27 23.04 13.39
CA ALA A 521 5.31 23.93 12.86
C ALA A 521 5.80 23.52 11.46
N TYR A 522 5.48 22.31 11.00
CA TYR A 522 5.82 21.88 9.64
C TYR A 522 5.12 22.69 8.55
N TRP A 523 4.01 23.37 8.87
CA TRP A 523 3.30 24.30 7.97
C TRP A 523 3.75 25.76 8.09
N ALA A 524 4.64 26.12 9.02
CA ALA A 524 5.04 27.50 9.29
C ALA A 524 6.03 28.07 8.25
#